data_35cc2ede3a64c2013829e69f3b1eebe8
#
_entry.id   35cc2ede3a64c2013829e69f3b1eebe8
#
_cell.length_a   1.000
_cell.length_b   1.000
_cell.length_c   1.000
_cell.angle_alpha   90.00
_cell.angle_beta   90.00
_cell.angle_gamma   90.00
#
_symmetry.space_group_name_H-M   'P 1'
#
loop_
_entity.id
_entity.type
_entity.pdbx_description
1 polymer ?
#
loop_
_entity_poly.entity_id
_entity_poly.type
_entity_poly.pdbx_seq_one_letter_code
_entity_poly.pdbx_strand_id
1 'polypeptide(L)'
;MKVAWGIVAIAFAIGFLLCFILPNSASYMDIDIHRKGAKVLVLSCIDPRFTERLAHFLINDKDVHADYDLVNLAGASLGVLQNDYPSWNPMFYDHLNIAVNLHNIKEVWVFDHLDCGMYKTTIGIESDLDPSIHINYITKLRKNLAESHPQLGFRGFVMMTDGHIVKIT
;
A
#
# COMPACT_ATOMS: atom_id res chain seq x y z
N MET A 1 -42.09 22.55 -45.04
CA MET A 1 -41.29 22.81 -43.83
C MET A 1 -41.78 22.07 -42.60
N LYS A 2 -41.93 20.74 -42.61
CA LYS A 2 -42.41 19.94 -41.45
C LYS A 2 -41.54 18.75 -41.09
N VAL A 3 -40.29 18.64 -41.64
CA VAL A 3 -39.41 17.48 -41.44
C VAL A 3 -38.32 17.72 -40.38
N ALA A 4 -38.04 18.98 -40.00
CA ALA A 4 -36.94 19.32 -39.11
C ALA A 4 -37.21 19.07 -37.62
N TRP A 5 -38.47 19.05 -37.18
CA TRP A 5 -38.80 18.91 -35.76
C TRP A 5 -38.77 17.48 -35.23
N GLY A 6 -39.00 16.51 -36.12
CA GLY A 6 -38.98 15.09 -35.73
C GLY A 6 -37.56 14.55 -35.42
N ILE A 7 -36.56 15.03 -36.16
CA ILE A 7 -35.17 14.56 -36.01
C ILE A 7 -34.52 15.10 -34.71
N VAL A 8 -34.86 16.35 -34.35
CA VAL A 8 -34.35 16.96 -33.12
C VAL A 8 -34.93 16.28 -31.89
N ALA A 9 -36.23 15.96 -31.90
CA ALA A 9 -36.88 15.28 -30.78
C ALA A 9 -36.36 13.86 -30.55
N ILE A 10 -36.04 13.12 -31.62
CA ILE A 10 -35.48 11.77 -31.55
C ILE A 10 -34.03 11.81 -31.00
N ALA A 11 -33.23 12.78 -31.44
CA ALA A 11 -31.87 12.95 -30.93
C ALA A 11 -31.81 13.28 -29.43
N PHE A 12 -32.76 14.11 -28.94
CA PHE A 12 -32.89 14.40 -27.52
C PHE A 12 -33.37 13.19 -26.71
N ALA A 13 -34.29 12.41 -27.22
CA ALA A 13 -34.82 11.21 -26.56
C ALA A 13 -33.72 10.11 -26.45
N ILE A 14 -32.92 9.91 -27.49
CA ILE A 14 -31.82 8.95 -27.49
C ILE A 14 -30.68 9.42 -26.56
N GLY A 15 -30.33 10.70 -26.55
CA GLY A 15 -29.36 11.26 -25.64
C GLY A 15 -29.78 11.14 -24.17
N PHE A 16 -31.07 11.36 -23.88
CA PHE A 16 -31.61 11.23 -22.53
C PHE A 16 -31.69 9.75 -22.09
N LEU A 17 -32.00 8.84 -23.00
CA LEU A 17 -32.05 7.40 -22.72
C LEU A 17 -30.64 6.81 -22.51
N LEU A 18 -29.62 7.26 -23.27
CA LEU A 18 -28.27 6.86 -23.09
C LEU A 18 -27.65 7.34 -21.75
N CYS A 19 -28.13 8.50 -21.24
CA CYS A 19 -27.68 8.99 -19.94
C CYS A 19 -28.18 8.13 -18.76
N PHE A 20 -29.29 7.40 -18.95
CA PHE A 20 -29.83 6.47 -17.94
C PHE A 20 -29.27 5.02 -18.08
N ILE A 21 -28.68 4.69 -19.25
CA ILE A 21 -28.16 3.33 -19.53
C ILE A 21 -26.68 3.22 -19.25
N LEU A 22 -25.95 4.35 -19.16
CA LEU A 22 -24.57 4.29 -18.67
C LEU A 22 -24.62 3.96 -17.18
N PRO A 23 -24.14 2.78 -16.75
CA PRO A 23 -24.03 2.51 -15.35
C PRO A 23 -23.19 3.63 -14.76
N ASN A 24 -23.72 4.27 -13.73
CA ASN A 24 -22.97 5.19 -12.89
C ASN A 24 -21.90 4.34 -12.20
N SER A 25 -20.81 4.06 -12.91
CA SER A 25 -19.74 3.16 -12.48
C SER A 25 -18.77 3.82 -11.50
N ALA A 26 -19.29 4.62 -10.59
CA ALA A 26 -18.68 4.70 -9.29
C ALA A 26 -19.09 3.42 -8.55
N SER A 27 -18.46 2.31 -8.87
CA SER A 27 -18.54 1.14 -8.00
C SER A 27 -17.86 1.53 -6.70
N TYR A 28 -18.64 2.04 -5.76
CA TYR A 28 -18.21 2.04 -4.37
C TYR A 28 -17.86 0.58 -4.06
N MET A 29 -16.60 0.34 -3.69
CA MET A 29 -16.23 -0.95 -3.16
C MET A 29 -17.08 -1.18 -1.93
N ASP A 30 -17.86 -2.25 -1.93
CA ASP A 30 -18.71 -2.61 -0.79
C ASP A 30 -17.76 -3.00 0.37
N ILE A 31 -17.58 -2.07 1.31
CA ILE A 31 -16.72 -2.26 2.47
C ILE A 31 -17.59 -2.68 3.64
N ASP A 32 -17.41 -3.89 4.13
CA ASP A 32 -18.01 -4.33 5.38
C ASP A 32 -17.34 -3.62 6.57
N ILE A 33 -17.92 -2.50 7.00
CA ILE A 33 -17.45 -1.73 8.16
C ILE A 33 -17.62 -2.46 9.50
N HIS A 34 -18.34 -3.56 9.53
CA HIS A 34 -18.51 -4.41 10.72
C HIS A 34 -17.44 -5.50 10.82
N ARG A 35 -16.63 -5.67 9.77
CA ARG A 35 -15.52 -6.60 9.77
C ARG A 35 -14.55 -6.24 10.90
N LYS A 36 -14.21 -7.23 11.71
CA LYS A 36 -13.20 -7.10 12.77
C LYS A 36 -11.95 -7.89 12.38
N GLY A 37 -10.79 -7.24 12.58
CA GLY A 37 -9.51 -7.86 12.33
C GLY A 37 -8.96 -7.61 10.91
N ALA A 38 -7.69 -7.93 10.77
CA ALA A 38 -6.93 -7.87 9.52
C ALA A 38 -6.02 -9.10 9.45
N LYS A 39 -5.62 -9.52 8.23
CA LYS A 39 -4.64 -10.60 8.07
C LYS A 39 -3.21 -10.12 8.21
N VAL A 40 -2.96 -8.88 7.81
CA VAL A 40 -1.62 -8.35 7.56
C VAL A 40 -1.45 -6.96 8.16
N LEU A 41 -0.29 -6.69 8.76
CA LEU A 41 0.20 -5.32 8.93
C LEU A 41 1.14 -4.99 7.78
N VAL A 42 0.82 -3.96 7.02
CA VAL A 42 1.65 -3.42 5.94
C VAL A 42 2.46 -2.25 6.47
N LEU A 43 3.78 -2.31 6.30
CA LEU A 43 4.69 -1.17 6.49
C LEU A 43 5.16 -0.69 5.12
N SER A 44 4.96 0.60 4.82
CA SER A 44 5.38 1.21 3.57
C SER A 44 5.98 2.60 3.78
N CYS A 45 6.70 3.12 2.78
CA CYS A 45 7.16 4.50 2.78
C CYS A 45 5.99 5.47 2.62
N ILE A 46 6.18 6.71 3.11
CA ILE A 46 5.23 7.83 2.90
C ILE A 46 5.27 8.40 1.47
N ASP A 47 6.16 7.94 0.60
CA ASP A 47 6.35 8.51 -0.74
C ASP A 47 5.09 8.38 -1.59
N PRO A 48 4.50 9.52 -2.04
CA PRO A 48 3.21 9.50 -2.73
C PRO A 48 3.26 8.81 -4.10
N ARG A 49 4.43 8.71 -4.72
CA ARG A 49 4.61 8.07 -6.04
C ARG A 49 4.21 6.60 -6.06
N PHE A 50 4.29 5.93 -4.90
CA PHE A 50 4.06 4.49 -4.79
C PHE A 50 2.73 4.12 -4.12
N THR A 51 1.99 5.09 -3.59
CA THR A 51 0.75 4.84 -2.82
C THR A 51 -0.31 4.10 -3.63
N GLU A 52 -0.61 4.57 -4.85
CA GLU A 52 -1.63 3.95 -5.69
C GLU A 52 -1.19 2.55 -6.17
N ARG A 53 0.10 2.41 -6.53
CA ARG A 53 0.64 1.11 -6.96
C ARG A 53 0.61 0.09 -5.82
N LEU A 54 0.92 0.51 -4.59
CA LEU A 54 0.82 -0.35 -3.40
C LEU A 54 -0.63 -0.79 -3.18
N ALA A 55 -1.58 0.15 -3.21
CA ALA A 55 -2.99 -0.17 -3.04
C ALA A 55 -3.48 -1.17 -4.11
N HIS A 56 -3.12 -0.94 -5.38
CA HIS A 56 -3.44 -1.87 -6.47
C HIS A 56 -2.88 -3.28 -6.21
N PHE A 57 -1.61 -3.37 -5.79
CA PHE A 57 -0.95 -4.64 -5.50
C PHE A 57 -1.63 -5.40 -4.35
N LEU A 58 -1.96 -4.71 -3.27
CA LEU A 58 -2.62 -5.32 -2.11
C LEU A 58 -4.01 -5.84 -2.47
N ILE A 59 -4.79 -5.06 -3.22
CA ILE A 59 -6.17 -5.37 -3.55
C ILE A 59 -6.27 -6.40 -4.67
N ASN A 60 -5.59 -6.15 -5.80
CA ASN A 60 -5.81 -6.93 -7.03
C ASN A 60 -4.80 -8.08 -7.19
N ASP A 61 -3.54 -7.88 -6.77
CA ASP A 61 -2.50 -8.89 -6.98
C ASP A 61 -2.40 -9.86 -5.79
N LYS A 62 -2.82 -9.46 -4.58
CA LYS A 62 -2.69 -10.25 -3.35
C LYS A 62 -3.99 -10.59 -2.64
N ASP A 63 -5.11 -10.05 -3.09
CA ASP A 63 -6.45 -10.31 -2.53
C ASP A 63 -6.53 -10.08 -1.00
N VAL A 64 -5.91 -8.98 -0.55
CA VAL A 64 -6.02 -8.53 0.86
C VAL A 64 -6.92 -7.30 0.98
N HIS A 65 -7.94 -7.23 0.14
CA HIS A 65 -8.93 -6.16 0.14
C HIS A 65 -9.60 -6.02 1.50
N ALA A 66 -9.54 -4.81 2.10
CA ALA A 66 -10.04 -4.50 3.44
C ALA A 66 -9.53 -5.46 4.55
N ASP A 67 -8.37 -6.07 4.38
CA ASP A 67 -7.85 -7.14 5.24
C ASP A 67 -6.40 -6.85 5.68
N TYR A 68 -6.02 -5.57 5.69
CA TYR A 68 -4.71 -5.12 6.14
C TYR A 68 -4.78 -3.84 6.96
N ASP A 69 -3.93 -3.75 7.97
CA ASP A 69 -3.57 -2.51 8.63
C ASP A 69 -2.42 -1.85 7.88
N LEU A 70 -2.36 -0.52 7.85
CA LEU A 70 -1.32 0.21 7.12
C LEU A 70 -0.58 1.17 8.05
N VAL A 71 0.74 1.01 8.11
CA VAL A 71 1.66 1.97 8.73
C VAL A 71 2.54 2.57 7.64
N ASN A 72 2.48 3.88 7.48
CA ASN A 72 3.37 4.62 6.58
C ASN A 72 4.46 5.32 7.40
N LEU A 73 5.73 5.01 7.08
CA LEU A 73 6.91 5.56 7.74
C LEU A 73 7.98 5.89 6.70
N ALA A 74 8.54 7.10 6.74
CA ALA A 74 9.56 7.48 5.76
C ALA A 74 10.72 6.47 5.75
N GLY A 75 11.04 5.92 4.58
CA GLY A 75 12.05 4.87 4.42
C GLY A 75 11.64 3.47 4.87
N ALA A 76 10.35 3.28 5.23
CA ALA A 76 9.78 1.99 5.64
C ALA A 76 10.72 1.17 6.56
N SER A 77 11.43 0.11 6.06
CA SER A 77 12.30 -0.72 6.89
C SER A 77 13.47 0.07 7.50
N LEU A 78 14.11 0.97 6.76
CA LEU A 78 15.13 1.88 7.28
C LEU A 78 14.53 2.80 8.35
N GLY A 79 13.33 3.34 8.12
CA GLY A 79 12.67 4.22 9.07
C GLY A 79 12.49 3.61 10.45
N VAL A 80 12.16 2.32 10.50
CA VAL A 80 12.08 1.57 11.78
C VAL A 80 13.46 1.35 12.42
N LEU A 81 14.51 1.19 11.62
CA LEU A 81 15.83 0.73 12.09
C LEU A 81 16.86 1.84 12.32
N GLN A 82 16.57 3.06 11.83
CA GLN A 82 17.48 4.21 11.97
C GLN A 82 17.44 4.81 13.40
N ASN A 83 18.44 5.61 13.74
CA ASN A 83 18.59 6.23 15.05
C ASN A 83 18.33 7.74 15.08
N ASP A 84 18.24 8.40 13.92
CA ASP A 84 18.07 9.86 13.82
C ASP A 84 16.70 10.31 14.36
N TYR A 85 15.71 9.40 14.29
CA TYR A 85 14.36 9.59 14.81
C TYR A 85 14.01 8.47 15.79
N PRO A 86 14.51 8.55 17.05
CA PRO A 86 14.44 7.43 18.00
C PRO A 86 13.03 7.00 18.40
N SER A 87 12.03 7.88 18.20
CA SER A 87 10.62 7.55 18.47
C SER A 87 9.98 6.62 17.41
N TRP A 88 10.57 6.49 16.22
CA TRP A 88 9.92 5.75 15.13
C TRP A 88 9.94 4.24 15.34
N ASN A 89 11.02 3.72 15.92
CA ASN A 89 11.08 2.30 16.25
C ASN A 89 10.03 1.89 17.27
N PRO A 90 9.95 2.50 18.48
CA PRO A 90 8.90 2.13 19.43
C PRO A 90 7.49 2.39 18.87
N MET A 91 7.27 3.46 18.12
CA MET A 91 5.97 3.73 17.49
C MET A 91 5.55 2.59 16.56
N PHE A 92 6.45 2.09 15.71
CA PHE A 92 6.13 0.95 14.84
C PHE A 92 5.75 -0.28 15.65
N TYR A 93 6.52 -0.62 16.70
CA TYR A 93 6.21 -1.77 17.55
C TYR A 93 4.94 -1.61 18.37
N ASP A 94 4.59 -0.39 18.78
CA ASP A 94 3.30 -0.10 19.42
C ASP A 94 2.14 -0.39 18.47
N HIS A 95 2.21 0.09 17.21
CA HIS A 95 1.20 -0.22 16.19
C HIS A 95 1.14 -1.72 15.88
N LEU A 96 2.28 -2.40 15.81
CA LEU A 96 2.35 -3.85 15.61
C LEU A 96 1.64 -4.60 16.74
N ASN A 97 1.93 -4.24 17.99
CA ASN A 97 1.28 -4.85 19.16
C ASN A 97 -0.24 -4.61 19.17
N ILE A 98 -0.68 -3.41 18.80
CA ILE A 98 -2.11 -3.09 18.66
C ILE A 98 -2.74 -3.96 17.57
N ALA A 99 -2.13 -4.06 16.39
CA ALA A 99 -2.61 -4.88 15.29
C ALA A 99 -2.69 -6.37 15.65
N VAL A 100 -1.70 -6.89 16.37
CA VAL A 100 -1.72 -8.27 16.89
C VAL A 100 -2.89 -8.47 17.86
N ASN A 101 -3.07 -7.56 18.81
CA ASN A 101 -4.03 -7.74 19.90
C ASN A 101 -5.48 -7.47 19.49
N LEU A 102 -5.71 -6.45 18.67
CA LEU A 102 -7.06 -6.04 18.28
C LEU A 102 -7.52 -6.69 16.97
N HIS A 103 -6.62 -6.83 15.99
CA HIS A 103 -6.97 -7.31 14.66
C HIS A 103 -6.51 -8.74 14.38
N ASN A 104 -5.72 -9.34 15.31
CA ASN A 104 -5.24 -10.73 15.20
C ASN A 104 -4.48 -11.00 13.88
N ILE A 105 -3.66 -10.06 13.46
CA ILE A 105 -2.84 -10.19 12.25
C ILE A 105 -1.96 -11.45 12.31
N LYS A 106 -1.62 -11.99 11.14
CA LYS A 106 -0.79 -13.19 11.01
C LYS A 106 0.54 -12.94 10.34
N GLU A 107 0.66 -11.87 9.58
CA GLU A 107 1.86 -11.54 8.84
C GLU A 107 2.17 -10.04 8.93
N VAL A 108 3.46 -9.70 8.78
CA VAL A 108 3.94 -8.34 8.52
C VAL A 108 4.50 -8.30 7.10
N TRP A 109 4.02 -7.37 6.30
CA TRP A 109 4.52 -7.14 4.94
C TRP A 109 5.21 -5.79 4.87
N VAL A 110 6.46 -5.78 4.40
CA VAL A 110 7.30 -4.58 4.35
C VAL A 110 7.58 -4.23 2.90
N PHE A 111 7.29 -2.98 2.55
CA PHE A 111 7.49 -2.44 1.20
C PHE A 111 8.47 -1.27 1.25
N ASP A 112 9.69 -1.52 0.85
CA ASP A 112 10.65 -0.48 0.51
C ASP A 112 10.51 -0.12 -0.98
N HIS A 113 11.10 0.98 -1.42
CA HIS A 113 11.11 1.36 -2.83
C HIS A 113 12.45 1.97 -3.24
N LEU A 114 12.82 1.81 -4.50
CA LEU A 114 13.99 2.47 -5.06
C LEU A 114 13.78 3.98 -5.15
N ASP A 115 14.87 4.74 -5.22
CA ASP A 115 14.89 6.19 -5.26
C ASP A 115 14.22 6.85 -4.04
N CYS A 116 14.41 6.26 -2.86
CA CYS A 116 13.86 6.75 -1.60
C CYS A 116 14.69 7.89 -1.03
N GLY A 117 14.06 9.06 -0.85
CA GLY A 117 14.72 10.23 -0.28
C GLY A 117 15.25 9.99 1.14
N MET A 118 14.56 9.19 1.96
CA MET A 118 15.00 8.86 3.32
C MET A 118 16.28 8.03 3.31
N TYR A 119 16.40 7.06 2.41
CA TYR A 119 17.64 6.29 2.24
C TYR A 119 18.80 7.20 1.86
N LYS A 120 18.61 8.08 0.89
CA LYS A 120 19.65 9.05 0.45
C LYS A 120 20.13 9.93 1.60
N THR A 121 19.22 10.51 2.36
CA THR A 121 19.55 11.46 3.43
C THR A 121 20.13 10.79 4.66
N THR A 122 19.59 9.66 5.11
CA THR A 122 20.02 9.00 6.35
C THR A 122 21.34 8.24 6.19
N ILE A 123 21.54 7.59 5.01
CA ILE A 123 22.76 6.82 4.78
C ILE A 123 23.82 7.62 3.99
N GLY A 124 23.48 8.80 3.49
CA GLY A 124 24.39 9.67 2.77
C GLY A 124 24.80 9.13 1.39
N ILE A 125 23.87 8.48 0.68
CA ILE A 125 24.10 7.94 -0.67
C ILE A 125 23.56 8.88 -1.74
N GLU A 126 24.28 9.05 -2.85
CA GLU A 126 23.84 9.89 -3.97
C GLU A 126 22.70 9.26 -4.78
N SER A 127 22.76 7.94 -4.92
CA SER A 127 21.76 7.17 -5.68
C SER A 127 21.28 5.95 -4.89
N ASP A 128 20.01 5.72 -4.92
CA ASP A 128 19.33 4.61 -4.25
C ASP A 128 18.57 3.77 -5.31
N LEU A 129 19.29 3.35 -6.34
CA LEU A 129 18.78 2.51 -7.41
C LEU A 129 19.24 1.04 -7.29
N ASP A 130 20.12 0.74 -6.33
CA ASP A 130 20.56 -0.62 -6.03
C ASP A 130 19.63 -1.27 -4.98
N PRO A 131 18.87 -2.31 -5.34
CA PRO A 131 17.96 -2.96 -4.40
C PRO A 131 18.67 -3.65 -3.24
N SER A 132 19.97 -3.90 -3.30
CA SER A 132 20.73 -4.61 -2.25
C SER A 132 20.67 -3.90 -0.91
N ILE A 133 20.65 -2.58 -0.91
CA ILE A 133 20.53 -1.77 0.31
C ILE A 133 19.19 -2.03 1.00
N HIS A 134 18.10 -1.98 0.24
CA HIS A 134 16.76 -2.26 0.75
C HIS A 134 16.61 -3.68 1.26
N ILE A 135 17.14 -4.65 0.51
CA ILE A 135 17.17 -6.07 0.90
C ILE A 135 17.84 -6.24 2.26
N ASN A 136 18.94 -5.52 2.49
CA ASN A 136 19.69 -5.58 3.76
C ASN A 136 18.82 -5.05 4.93
N TYR A 137 18.14 -3.89 4.77
CA TYR A 137 17.30 -3.32 5.82
C TYR A 137 16.04 -4.17 6.06
N ILE A 138 15.38 -4.65 5.02
CA ILE A 138 14.27 -5.59 5.12
C ILE A 138 14.68 -6.86 5.89
N THR A 139 15.85 -7.40 5.58
CA THR A 139 16.38 -8.61 6.24
C THR A 139 16.68 -8.36 7.71
N LYS A 140 17.26 -7.21 8.07
CA LYS A 140 17.48 -6.81 9.47
C LYS A 140 16.16 -6.69 10.23
N LEU A 141 15.18 -6.01 9.64
CA LEU A 141 13.86 -5.87 10.28
C LEU A 141 13.17 -7.22 10.46
N ARG A 142 13.24 -8.10 9.45
CA ARG A 142 12.74 -9.48 9.57
C ARG A 142 13.36 -10.22 10.76
N LYS A 143 14.68 -10.10 10.95
CA LYS A 143 15.38 -10.75 12.07
C LYS A 143 14.86 -10.22 13.41
N ASN A 144 14.77 -8.91 13.57
CA ASN A 144 14.26 -8.29 14.80
C ASN A 144 12.81 -8.72 15.10
N LEU A 145 11.97 -8.82 14.05
CA LEU A 145 10.60 -9.28 14.19
C LEU A 145 10.52 -10.77 14.55
N ALA A 146 11.37 -11.61 13.98
CA ALA A 146 11.42 -13.03 14.32
C ALA A 146 11.83 -13.27 15.79
N GLU A 147 12.65 -12.38 16.36
CA GLU A 147 13.05 -12.44 17.77
C GLU A 147 11.93 -11.95 18.71
N SER A 148 11.24 -10.85 18.35
CA SER A 148 10.23 -10.22 19.21
C SER A 148 8.82 -10.78 19.03
N HIS A 149 8.48 -11.24 17.81
CA HIS A 149 7.14 -11.72 17.41
C HIS A 149 7.25 -13.01 16.57
N PRO A 150 7.81 -14.09 17.11
CA PRO A 150 8.08 -15.32 16.35
C PRO A 150 6.84 -16.00 15.77
N GLN A 151 5.64 -15.62 16.25
CA GLN A 151 4.37 -16.14 15.75
C GLN A 151 3.91 -15.50 14.43
N LEU A 152 4.53 -14.38 14.02
CA LEU A 152 4.14 -13.66 12.81
C LEU A 152 4.95 -14.13 11.59
N GLY A 153 4.24 -14.37 10.49
CA GLY A 153 4.86 -14.47 9.18
C GLY A 153 5.43 -13.14 8.70
N PHE A 154 6.40 -13.20 7.78
CA PHE A 154 7.02 -12.00 7.23
C PHE A 154 7.15 -12.09 5.71
N ARG A 155 6.85 -10.99 5.01
CA ARG A 155 7.15 -10.84 3.57
C ARG A 155 7.80 -9.49 3.33
N GLY A 156 8.91 -9.49 2.61
CA GLY A 156 9.62 -8.29 2.17
C GLY A 156 9.47 -8.07 0.68
N PHE A 157 9.28 -6.82 0.28
CA PHE A 157 9.12 -6.39 -1.10
C PHE A 157 9.93 -5.13 -1.37
N VAL A 158 10.42 -4.99 -2.60
CA VAL A 158 10.98 -3.74 -3.11
C VAL A 158 10.17 -3.29 -4.32
N MET A 159 9.69 -2.06 -4.28
CA MET A 159 9.01 -1.40 -5.40
C MET A 159 10.06 -0.72 -6.27
N MET A 160 10.09 -1.10 -7.55
CA MET A 160 11.00 -0.56 -8.54
C MET A 160 10.47 0.77 -9.09
N THR A 161 11.34 1.58 -9.69
CA THR A 161 10.99 2.90 -10.25
C THR A 161 9.99 2.84 -11.41
N ASP A 162 9.87 1.70 -12.07
CA ASP A 162 8.88 1.43 -13.11
C ASP A 162 7.54 0.88 -12.59
N GLY A 163 7.39 0.78 -11.26
CA GLY A 163 6.18 0.30 -10.60
C GLY A 163 6.10 -1.23 -10.41
N HIS A 164 7.09 -2.01 -10.85
CA HIS A 164 7.14 -3.42 -10.51
C HIS A 164 7.39 -3.61 -9.01
N ILE A 165 6.74 -4.61 -8.40
CA ILE A 165 6.94 -5.00 -7.02
C ILE A 165 7.57 -6.38 -6.98
N VAL A 166 8.79 -6.44 -6.46
CA VAL A 166 9.58 -7.68 -6.39
C VAL A 166 9.54 -8.21 -4.96
N LYS A 167 9.14 -9.47 -4.80
CA LYS A 167 9.21 -10.15 -3.50
C LYS A 167 10.65 -10.56 -3.23
N ILE A 168 11.13 -10.23 -2.02
CA ILE A 168 12.50 -10.49 -1.58
C ILE A 168 12.55 -11.70 -0.63
N THR A 169 11.57 -11.82 0.25
CA THR A 169 11.48 -12.93 1.25
C THR A 169 10.05 -13.42 1.42
#